data_1cb0a54fecf402265defbd4f3de34857
#
_entry.id   1cb0a54fecf402265defbd4f3de34857
#
_cell.length_a   1.000
_cell.length_b   1.000
_cell.length_c   1.000
_cell.angle_alpha   90.00
_cell.angle_beta   90.00
_cell.angle_gamma   90.00
#
_symmetry.space_group_name_H-M   'P 1'
#
loop_
_entity.id
_entity.type
_entity.pdbx_description
1 polymer ?
#
loop_
_entity_poly.entity_id
_entity_poly.type
_entity_poly.pdbx_seq_one_letter_code
_entity_poly.pdbx_strand_id
1 'polypeptide(L)'
;PVAVSRQGATGLWQFMLGTGKIYGLKNNSLIDERRDPVKSTWAAARYLKDLYDIYQDWNLVLAAYNCGPGTINKAIRRAGGATDYWTIYNYLPKETRGYVPAFIAANYIMTYYCEHDICPMETQFPNATDTIHINKDLHLQQVAEVCNINLDQLRSLNPQYKKDIIPGNSELCVLRLPNNFVSTFIDRQDSIFAYKPNEYLTKRKTVAIKETTSSRNRSSKGTLYHKI
;
A
#
# COMPACT_ATOMS: atom_id res chain seq x y z
N PRO A 1 2.79 1.34 -7.22
CA PRO A 1 2.80 1.50 -5.74
C PRO A 1 2.57 2.93 -5.26
N VAL A 2 2.93 3.95 -6.04
CA VAL A 2 2.85 5.37 -5.62
C VAL A 2 1.53 6.06 -5.92
N ALA A 3 0.58 5.39 -6.56
CA ALA A 3 -0.73 5.96 -6.92
C ALA A 3 -1.48 6.48 -5.69
N VAL A 4 -2.11 7.64 -5.84
CA VAL A 4 -2.94 8.27 -4.80
C VAL A 4 -4.28 8.66 -5.42
N SER A 5 -5.39 8.19 -4.83
CA SER A 5 -6.72 8.56 -5.26
C SER A 5 -7.11 9.98 -4.82
N ARG A 6 -8.16 10.55 -5.40
CA ARG A 6 -8.71 11.85 -4.96
C ARG A 6 -9.16 11.84 -3.50
N GLN A 7 -9.51 10.69 -2.95
CA GLN A 7 -9.91 10.51 -1.55
C GLN A 7 -8.74 10.23 -0.60
N GLY A 8 -7.50 10.16 -1.11
CA GLY A 8 -6.29 9.90 -0.34
C GLY A 8 -5.99 8.42 -0.10
N ALA A 9 -6.69 7.50 -0.76
CA ALA A 9 -6.28 6.11 -0.81
C ALA A 9 -4.95 5.99 -1.56
N THR A 10 -4.02 5.20 -1.04
CA THR A 10 -2.63 5.22 -1.51
C THR A 10 -2.08 3.80 -1.68
N GLY A 11 -1.21 3.66 -2.69
CA GLY A 11 -0.42 2.45 -2.92
C GLY A 11 -1.11 1.42 -3.80
N LEU A 12 -0.52 0.23 -3.87
CA LEU A 12 -1.02 -0.90 -4.66
C LEU A 12 -2.44 -1.32 -4.22
N TRP A 13 -2.66 -1.36 -2.93
CA TRP A 13 -3.91 -1.80 -2.30
C TRP A 13 -4.89 -0.67 -2.00
N GLN A 14 -4.54 0.56 -2.34
CA GLN A 14 -5.39 1.74 -2.15
C GLN A 14 -5.94 1.88 -0.72
N PHE A 15 -5.08 1.67 0.28
CA PHE A 15 -5.48 1.88 1.66
C PHE A 15 -5.78 3.34 1.96
N MET A 16 -6.94 3.60 2.59
CA MET A 16 -7.18 4.85 3.31
C MET A 16 -6.26 4.96 4.52
N LEU A 17 -5.91 6.18 4.93
CA LEU A 17 -4.98 6.39 6.04
C LEU A 17 -5.42 5.69 7.32
N GLY A 18 -6.70 5.84 7.69
CA GLY A 18 -7.25 5.21 8.90
C GLY A 18 -7.20 3.70 8.85
N THR A 19 -7.67 3.10 7.76
CA THR A 19 -7.64 1.63 7.58
C THR A 19 -6.20 1.12 7.57
N GLY A 20 -5.29 1.79 6.87
CA GLY A 20 -3.87 1.40 6.85
C GLY A 20 -3.26 1.36 8.26
N LYS A 21 -3.56 2.35 9.11
CA LYS A 21 -3.09 2.38 10.51
C LYS A 21 -3.65 1.24 11.34
N ILE A 22 -4.93 0.87 11.18
CA ILE A 22 -5.56 -0.25 11.89
C ILE A 22 -4.81 -1.55 11.58
N TYR A 23 -4.37 -1.73 10.32
CA TYR A 23 -3.62 -2.91 9.88
C TYR A 23 -2.09 -2.76 10.00
N GLY A 24 -1.63 -1.77 10.79
CA GLY A 24 -0.23 -1.64 11.20
C GLY A 24 0.67 -0.92 10.19
N LEU A 25 0.10 -0.26 9.16
CA LEU A 25 0.88 0.50 8.19
C LEU A 25 1.22 1.89 8.74
N LYS A 26 2.51 2.17 8.86
CA LYS A 26 3.01 3.48 9.31
C LYS A 26 2.86 4.54 8.23
N ASN A 27 2.55 5.76 8.67
CA ASN A 27 2.56 6.93 7.81
C ASN A 27 3.07 8.15 8.59
N ASN A 28 4.14 8.77 8.12
CA ASN A 28 4.69 10.00 8.64
C ASN A 28 5.25 10.88 7.49
N SER A 29 6.02 11.91 7.79
CA SER A 29 6.60 12.82 6.78
C SER A 29 7.64 12.16 5.88
N LEU A 30 8.27 11.06 6.30
CA LEU A 30 9.34 10.37 5.56
C LEU A 30 8.92 9.00 5.05
N ILE A 31 8.00 8.30 5.73
CA ILE A 31 7.56 6.95 5.40
C ILE A 31 6.05 6.92 5.12
N ASP A 32 5.63 6.16 4.12
CA ASP A 32 4.24 5.75 3.89
C ASP A 32 4.22 4.27 3.49
N GLU A 33 4.02 3.39 4.46
CA GLU A 33 4.04 1.94 4.24
C GLU A 33 2.84 1.41 3.42
N ARG A 34 1.83 2.25 3.14
CA ARG A 34 0.78 1.90 2.17
C ARG A 34 1.32 1.75 0.76
N ARG A 35 2.50 2.35 0.48
CA ARG A 35 3.23 2.24 -0.79
C ARG A 35 4.16 1.03 -0.83
N ASP A 36 4.54 0.48 0.32
CA ASP A 36 5.37 -0.73 0.40
C ASP A 36 4.57 -1.94 -0.12
N PRO A 37 4.98 -2.59 -1.23
CA PRO A 37 4.20 -3.68 -1.81
C PRO A 37 4.05 -4.87 -0.87
N VAL A 38 5.09 -5.20 -0.10
CA VAL A 38 5.09 -6.36 0.79
C VAL A 38 4.23 -6.08 2.03
N LYS A 39 4.51 -4.98 2.75
CA LYS A 39 3.77 -4.63 3.97
C LYS A 39 2.30 -4.38 3.69
N SER A 40 1.98 -3.65 2.60
CA SER A 40 0.59 -3.38 2.24
C SER A 40 -0.15 -4.64 1.80
N THR A 41 0.52 -5.61 1.15
CA THR A 41 -0.11 -6.89 0.79
C THR A 41 -0.44 -7.72 2.03
N TRP A 42 0.45 -7.81 3.01
CA TRP A 42 0.14 -8.47 4.28
C TRP A 42 -0.99 -7.78 5.04
N ALA A 43 -1.03 -6.44 5.04
CA ALA A 43 -2.12 -5.69 5.63
C ALA A 43 -3.46 -5.96 4.91
N ALA A 44 -3.45 -5.99 3.57
CA ALA A 44 -4.63 -6.30 2.77
C ALA A 44 -5.13 -7.72 2.99
N ALA A 45 -4.24 -8.71 3.08
CA ALA A 45 -4.60 -10.09 3.37
C ALA A 45 -5.30 -10.21 4.73
N ARG A 46 -4.80 -9.53 5.78
CA ARG A 46 -5.47 -9.49 7.09
C ARG A 46 -6.83 -8.80 7.01
N TYR A 47 -6.92 -7.66 6.32
CA TYR A 47 -8.19 -6.96 6.15
C TYR A 47 -9.23 -7.81 5.39
N LEU A 48 -8.83 -8.46 4.31
CA LEU A 48 -9.70 -9.37 3.56
C LEU A 48 -10.16 -10.55 4.41
N LYS A 49 -9.26 -11.11 5.24
CA LYS A 49 -9.62 -12.16 6.20
C LYS A 49 -10.67 -11.68 7.20
N ASP A 50 -10.48 -10.52 7.83
CA ASP A 50 -11.45 -9.98 8.79
C ASP A 50 -12.82 -9.72 8.14
N LEU A 51 -12.83 -9.23 6.89
CA LEU A 51 -14.06 -9.05 6.12
C LEU A 51 -14.72 -10.41 5.80
N TYR A 52 -13.92 -11.43 5.50
CA TYR A 52 -14.44 -12.77 5.24
C TYR A 52 -15.04 -13.40 6.51
N ASP A 53 -14.41 -13.20 7.66
CA ASP A 53 -14.95 -13.67 8.95
C ASP A 53 -16.34 -13.06 9.26
N ILE A 54 -16.63 -11.86 8.72
CA ILE A 54 -17.92 -11.16 8.87
C ILE A 54 -18.97 -11.67 7.85
N TYR A 55 -18.59 -11.72 6.57
CA TYR A 55 -19.55 -11.87 5.49
C TYR A 55 -19.67 -13.29 4.94
N GLN A 56 -18.65 -14.14 5.10
CA GLN A 56 -18.58 -15.52 4.62
C GLN A 56 -18.85 -15.68 3.10
N ASP A 57 -18.79 -14.58 2.34
CA ASP A 57 -19.01 -14.51 0.89
C ASP A 57 -17.97 -13.60 0.25
N TRP A 58 -17.19 -14.12 -0.70
CA TRP A 58 -16.10 -13.38 -1.32
C TRP A 58 -16.57 -12.18 -2.15
N ASN A 59 -17.75 -12.22 -2.76
CA ASN A 59 -18.26 -11.07 -3.52
C ASN A 59 -18.63 -9.94 -2.56
N LEU A 60 -19.22 -10.25 -1.40
CA LEU A 60 -19.46 -9.27 -0.33
C LEU A 60 -18.16 -8.74 0.27
N VAL A 61 -17.15 -9.59 0.45
CA VAL A 61 -15.82 -9.18 0.93
C VAL A 61 -15.18 -8.17 0.00
N LEU A 62 -15.15 -8.45 -1.31
CA LEU A 62 -14.60 -7.54 -2.31
C LEU A 62 -15.38 -6.22 -2.37
N ALA A 63 -16.71 -6.30 -2.31
CA ALA A 63 -17.55 -5.11 -2.24
C ALA A 63 -17.28 -4.29 -0.95
N ALA A 64 -17.12 -4.96 0.20
CA ALA A 64 -16.81 -4.33 1.48
C ALA A 64 -15.41 -3.70 1.50
N TYR A 65 -14.43 -4.35 0.85
CA TYR A 65 -13.09 -3.79 0.67
C TYR A 65 -13.15 -2.46 -0.10
N ASN A 66 -13.96 -2.38 -1.15
CA ASN A 66 -14.11 -1.19 -1.98
C ASN A 66 -14.88 -0.06 -1.27
N CYS A 67 -16.06 -0.31 -0.70
CA CYS A 67 -16.93 0.75 -0.17
C CYS A 67 -17.02 0.82 1.36
N GLY A 68 -16.32 -0.06 2.05
CA GLY A 68 -16.33 -0.20 3.51
C GLY A 68 -17.50 -1.04 4.04
N PRO A 69 -17.27 -1.78 5.16
CA PRO A 69 -18.26 -2.68 5.75
C PRO A 69 -19.54 -1.98 6.19
N GLY A 70 -19.43 -0.72 6.64
CA GLY A 70 -20.61 0.07 7.01
C GLY A 70 -21.58 0.33 5.86
N THR A 71 -21.08 0.45 4.63
CA THR A 71 -21.92 0.60 3.43
C THR A 71 -22.62 -0.71 3.08
N ILE A 72 -21.89 -1.83 3.15
CA ILE A 72 -22.46 -3.16 2.92
C ILE A 72 -23.56 -3.45 3.93
N ASN A 73 -23.32 -3.22 5.22
CA ASN A 73 -24.32 -3.45 6.28
C ASN A 73 -25.60 -2.60 6.07
N LYS A 74 -25.48 -1.39 5.53
CA LYS A 74 -26.65 -0.57 5.14
C LYS A 74 -27.39 -1.18 3.95
N ALA A 75 -26.68 -1.68 2.95
CA ALA A 75 -27.28 -2.34 1.78
C ALA A 75 -28.01 -3.63 2.19
N ILE A 76 -27.41 -4.48 3.00
CA ILE A 76 -28.03 -5.70 3.56
C ILE A 76 -29.34 -5.36 4.29
N ARG A 77 -29.34 -4.36 5.18
CA ARG A 77 -30.58 -3.94 5.88
C ARG A 77 -31.66 -3.45 4.91
N ARG A 78 -31.29 -2.70 3.87
CA ARG A 78 -32.26 -2.22 2.85
C ARG A 78 -32.82 -3.34 1.98
N ALA A 79 -32.05 -4.41 1.81
CA ALA A 79 -32.43 -5.61 1.06
C ALA A 79 -33.17 -6.65 1.94
N GLY A 80 -33.66 -6.26 3.12
CA GLY A 80 -34.41 -7.17 4.02
C GLY A 80 -33.54 -8.22 4.73
N GLY A 81 -32.24 -7.98 4.86
CA GLY A 81 -31.29 -8.90 5.53
C GLY A 81 -30.58 -9.88 4.60
N ALA A 82 -30.77 -9.76 3.28
CA ALA A 82 -30.10 -10.64 2.32
C ALA A 82 -28.56 -10.46 2.37
N THR A 83 -27.82 -11.57 2.42
CA THR A 83 -26.36 -11.64 2.52
C THR A 83 -25.70 -12.15 1.23
N ASP A 84 -26.32 -11.99 0.10
CA ASP A 84 -25.80 -12.27 -1.23
C ASP A 84 -25.54 -10.98 -2.00
N TYR A 85 -24.35 -10.88 -2.63
CA TYR A 85 -23.93 -9.68 -3.37
C TYR A 85 -24.91 -9.27 -4.46
N TRP A 86 -25.43 -10.21 -5.25
CA TRP A 86 -26.30 -9.92 -6.38
C TRP A 86 -27.68 -9.43 -5.92
N THR A 87 -28.16 -9.94 -4.81
CA THR A 87 -29.42 -9.50 -4.19
C THR A 87 -29.32 -8.06 -3.67
N ILE A 88 -28.18 -7.70 -3.05
CA ILE A 88 -27.98 -6.32 -2.55
C ILE A 88 -27.45 -5.35 -3.60
N TYR A 89 -27.16 -5.79 -4.81
CA TYR A 89 -26.50 -5.04 -5.89
C TYR A 89 -27.11 -3.65 -6.12
N ASN A 90 -28.44 -3.56 -6.20
CA ASN A 90 -29.12 -2.29 -6.46
C ASN A 90 -29.01 -1.27 -5.31
N TYR A 91 -28.68 -1.71 -4.10
CA TYR A 91 -28.49 -0.86 -2.92
C TYR A 91 -27.04 -0.41 -2.73
N LEU A 92 -26.12 -0.91 -3.55
CA LEU A 92 -24.70 -0.57 -3.51
C LEU A 92 -24.40 0.72 -4.28
N PRO A 93 -23.33 1.47 -3.92
CA PRO A 93 -22.82 2.56 -4.73
C PRO A 93 -22.50 2.12 -6.16
N LYS A 94 -22.66 3.00 -7.15
CA LYS A 94 -22.41 2.68 -8.57
C LYS A 94 -21.00 2.14 -8.81
N GLU A 95 -19.99 2.70 -8.16
CA GLU A 95 -18.61 2.24 -8.24
C GLU A 95 -18.46 0.80 -7.75
N THR A 96 -19.03 0.50 -6.57
CA THR A 96 -18.96 -0.84 -5.96
C THR A 96 -19.70 -1.90 -6.78
N ARG A 97 -20.79 -1.52 -7.45
CA ARG A 97 -21.52 -2.40 -8.39
C ARG A 97 -20.65 -2.83 -9.57
N GLY A 98 -19.73 -1.98 -10.01
CA GLY A 98 -18.78 -2.31 -11.08
C GLY A 98 -17.52 -3.04 -10.59
N TYR A 99 -17.19 -2.92 -9.31
CA TYR A 99 -15.92 -3.40 -8.77
C TYR A 99 -15.80 -4.93 -8.79
N VAL A 100 -16.82 -5.65 -8.30
CA VAL A 100 -16.83 -7.12 -8.26
C VAL A 100 -16.85 -7.73 -9.66
N PRO A 101 -17.73 -7.32 -10.61
CA PRO A 101 -17.64 -7.76 -12.00
C PRO A 101 -16.29 -7.47 -12.66
N ALA A 102 -15.68 -6.30 -12.39
CA ALA A 102 -14.37 -5.97 -12.92
C ALA A 102 -13.27 -6.89 -12.35
N PHE A 103 -13.34 -7.25 -11.06
CA PHE A 103 -12.44 -8.21 -10.46
C PHE A 103 -12.57 -9.61 -11.11
N ILE A 104 -13.82 -10.07 -11.32
CA ILE A 104 -14.08 -11.36 -11.98
C ILE A 104 -13.49 -11.36 -13.41
N ALA A 105 -13.73 -10.29 -14.17
CA ALA A 105 -13.19 -10.13 -15.52
C ALA A 105 -11.66 -10.10 -15.55
N ALA A 106 -11.04 -9.36 -14.61
CA ALA A 106 -9.57 -9.29 -14.48
C ALA A 106 -8.99 -10.67 -14.13
N ASN A 107 -9.59 -11.38 -13.18
CA ASN A 107 -9.16 -12.73 -12.81
C ASN A 107 -9.29 -13.71 -14.00
N TYR A 108 -10.38 -13.64 -14.74
CA TYR A 108 -10.58 -14.43 -15.96
C TYR A 108 -9.46 -14.18 -16.99
N ILE A 109 -9.20 -12.92 -17.32
CA ILE A 109 -8.14 -12.56 -18.27
C ILE A 109 -6.76 -12.97 -17.76
N MET A 110 -6.47 -12.78 -16.45
CA MET A 110 -5.18 -13.18 -15.86
C MET A 110 -4.98 -14.72 -15.87
N THR A 111 -6.07 -15.49 -15.84
CA THR A 111 -6.02 -16.95 -15.90
C THR A 111 -5.90 -17.47 -17.33
N TYR A 112 -6.60 -16.85 -18.28
CA TYR A 112 -6.77 -17.31 -19.65
C TYR A 112 -6.14 -16.39 -20.70
N TYR A 113 -5.08 -15.65 -20.32
CA TYR A 113 -4.46 -14.66 -21.21
C TYR A 113 -3.89 -15.28 -22.49
N CYS A 114 -3.38 -16.53 -22.41
CA CYS A 114 -2.89 -17.23 -23.59
C CYS A 114 -3.99 -17.55 -24.61
N GLU A 115 -5.18 -17.94 -24.15
CA GLU A 115 -6.34 -18.24 -24.99
C GLU A 115 -6.91 -16.98 -25.68
N HIS A 116 -6.53 -15.80 -25.18
CA HIS A 116 -6.92 -14.51 -25.75
C HIS A 116 -5.78 -13.82 -26.51
N ASP A 117 -4.72 -14.55 -26.86
CA ASP A 117 -3.55 -14.04 -27.58
C ASP A 117 -2.88 -12.83 -26.90
N ILE A 118 -2.99 -12.73 -25.56
CA ILE A 118 -2.36 -11.69 -24.77
C ILE A 118 -0.97 -12.15 -24.35
N CYS A 119 0.08 -11.51 -24.89
CA CYS A 119 1.45 -11.78 -24.49
C CYS A 119 1.87 -10.88 -23.33
N PRO A 120 2.36 -11.43 -22.18
CA PRO A 120 2.96 -10.63 -21.14
C PRO A 120 4.17 -9.83 -21.67
N MET A 121 4.24 -8.55 -21.33
CA MET A 121 5.39 -7.72 -21.66
C MET A 121 6.53 -7.99 -20.67
N GLU A 122 7.77 -8.02 -21.17
CA GLU A 122 8.94 -8.02 -20.29
C GLU A 122 8.98 -6.73 -19.45
N THR A 123 9.29 -6.89 -18.18
CA THR A 123 9.42 -5.75 -17.26
C THR A 123 10.88 -5.38 -17.09
N GLN A 124 11.17 -4.09 -16.92
CA GLN A 124 12.51 -3.60 -16.58
C GLN A 124 12.85 -3.77 -15.08
N PHE A 125 11.98 -4.42 -14.32
CA PHE A 125 12.27 -4.72 -12.93
C PHE A 125 13.34 -5.81 -12.83
N PRO A 126 14.23 -5.73 -11.83
CA PRO A 126 15.22 -6.79 -11.62
C PRO A 126 14.54 -8.11 -11.31
N ASN A 127 15.05 -9.20 -11.91
CA ASN A 127 14.49 -10.54 -11.73
C ASN A 127 14.55 -11.04 -10.28
N ALA A 128 15.51 -10.55 -9.49
CA ALA A 128 15.64 -10.87 -8.08
C ALA A 128 16.09 -9.64 -7.29
N THR A 129 15.51 -9.49 -6.10
CA THR A 129 15.84 -8.42 -5.15
C THR A 129 16.04 -9.00 -3.77
N ASP A 130 16.92 -8.38 -3.00
CA ASP A 130 17.12 -8.69 -1.58
C ASP A 130 17.03 -7.42 -0.73
N THR A 131 17.04 -7.57 0.58
CA THR A 131 16.83 -6.49 1.54
C THR A 131 17.97 -6.37 2.52
N ILE A 132 18.36 -5.13 2.80
CA ILE A 132 19.37 -4.78 3.79
C ILE A 132 18.72 -3.96 4.90
N HIS A 133 19.07 -4.28 6.16
CA HIS A 133 18.65 -3.50 7.32
C HIS A 133 19.50 -2.24 7.46
N ILE A 134 18.82 -1.10 7.56
CA ILE A 134 19.42 0.24 7.67
C ILE A 134 19.11 0.79 9.05
N ASN A 135 20.15 1.04 9.84
CA ASN A 135 20.09 1.55 11.22
C ASN A 135 20.65 2.98 11.37
N LYS A 136 21.00 3.63 10.27
CA LYS A 136 21.45 5.04 10.20
C LYS A 136 20.65 5.77 9.12
N ASP A 137 20.50 7.08 9.27
CA ASP A 137 19.84 7.89 8.23
C ASP A 137 20.60 7.77 6.90
N LEU A 138 19.88 7.51 5.83
CA LEU A 138 20.41 7.29 4.49
C LEU A 138 19.52 7.95 3.44
N HIS A 139 20.10 8.51 2.40
CA HIS A 139 19.36 8.99 1.24
C HIS A 139 19.59 8.06 0.04
N LEU A 140 18.54 7.76 -0.74
CA LEU A 140 18.65 6.86 -1.89
C LEU A 140 19.68 7.36 -2.93
N GLN A 141 19.89 8.68 -3.04
CA GLN A 141 20.91 9.26 -3.92
C GLN A 141 22.34 8.84 -3.50
N GLN A 142 22.62 8.71 -2.20
CA GLN A 142 23.93 8.25 -1.74
C GLN A 142 24.21 6.82 -2.24
N VAL A 143 23.19 5.96 -2.19
CA VAL A 143 23.29 4.59 -2.71
C VAL A 143 23.45 4.60 -4.23
N ALA A 144 22.64 5.41 -4.93
CA ALA A 144 22.67 5.53 -6.38
C ALA A 144 24.06 5.90 -6.89
N GLU A 145 24.65 6.95 -6.32
CA GLU A 145 25.96 7.48 -6.74
C GLU A 145 27.10 6.52 -6.42
N VAL A 146 27.17 6.01 -5.19
CA VAL A 146 28.30 5.18 -4.75
C VAL A 146 28.26 3.77 -5.35
N CYS A 147 27.06 3.19 -5.49
CA CYS A 147 26.89 1.86 -6.07
C CYS A 147 26.65 1.88 -7.59
N ASN A 148 26.54 3.06 -8.21
CA ASN A 148 26.21 3.21 -9.62
C ASN A 148 24.88 2.51 -10.01
N ILE A 149 23.84 2.72 -9.20
CA ILE A 149 22.49 2.21 -9.45
C ILE A 149 21.60 3.35 -9.91
N ASN A 150 20.72 3.08 -10.88
CA ASN A 150 19.73 4.07 -11.29
C ASN A 150 18.80 4.44 -10.13
N LEU A 151 18.69 5.75 -9.82
CA LEU A 151 17.87 6.26 -8.71
C LEU A 151 16.39 5.93 -8.86
N ASP A 152 15.84 5.97 -10.07
CA ASP A 152 14.43 5.66 -10.30
C ASP A 152 14.14 4.16 -10.10
N GLN A 153 15.11 3.30 -10.36
CA GLN A 153 15.04 1.88 -9.99
C GLN A 153 15.00 1.72 -8.46
N LEU A 154 15.88 2.43 -7.72
CA LEU A 154 15.86 2.41 -6.25
C LEU A 154 14.53 2.92 -5.68
N ARG A 155 13.99 4.02 -6.21
CA ARG A 155 12.67 4.56 -5.84
C ARG A 155 11.55 3.56 -6.10
N SER A 156 11.60 2.89 -7.24
CA SER A 156 10.60 1.88 -7.63
C SER A 156 10.61 0.67 -6.70
N LEU A 157 11.77 0.28 -6.21
CA LEU A 157 11.94 -0.82 -5.24
C LEU A 157 11.62 -0.40 -3.80
N ASN A 158 11.69 0.90 -3.49
CA ASN A 158 11.53 1.46 -2.14
C ASN A 158 10.49 2.60 -2.10
N PRO A 159 9.27 2.39 -2.63
CA PRO A 159 8.30 3.48 -2.84
C PRO A 159 7.72 4.04 -1.53
N GLN A 160 7.94 3.35 -0.40
CA GLN A 160 7.52 3.77 0.93
C GLN A 160 8.29 5.00 1.43
N TYR A 161 9.52 5.24 0.97
CA TYR A 161 10.33 6.37 1.41
C TYR A 161 9.98 7.63 0.63
N LYS A 162 9.32 8.56 1.32
CA LYS A 162 9.07 9.91 0.80
C LYS A 162 10.38 10.69 0.82
N LYS A 163 10.59 11.59 -0.10
CA LYS A 163 11.81 12.43 -0.15
C LYS A 163 13.13 11.64 -0.26
N ASP A 164 13.06 10.37 -0.67
CA ASP A 164 14.22 9.48 -0.80
C ASP A 164 15.04 9.25 0.49
N ILE A 165 14.48 9.56 1.67
CA ILE A 165 15.16 9.46 2.96
C ILE A 165 14.68 8.22 3.72
N ILE A 166 15.63 7.37 4.11
CA ILE A 166 15.47 6.23 5.00
C ILE A 166 15.86 6.68 6.41
N PRO A 167 14.92 6.80 7.36
CA PRO A 167 15.19 7.36 8.69
C PRO A 167 15.70 6.29 9.66
N GLY A 168 16.85 5.69 9.35
CA GLY A 168 17.42 4.57 10.11
C GLY A 168 17.79 4.91 11.55
N ASN A 169 18.08 6.18 11.86
CA ASN A 169 18.31 6.62 13.24
C ASN A 169 17.05 6.59 14.11
N SER A 170 15.88 6.69 13.51
CA SER A 170 14.60 6.70 14.23
C SER A 170 14.05 5.30 14.47
N GLU A 171 14.28 4.38 13.53
CA GLU A 171 13.82 3.01 13.57
C GLU A 171 14.62 2.14 12.59
N LEU A 172 14.64 0.82 12.83
CA LEU A 172 15.25 -0.11 11.88
C LEU A 172 14.41 -0.11 10.59
N CYS A 173 15.05 0.31 9.50
CA CYS A 173 14.45 0.39 8.18
C CYS A 173 14.97 -0.71 7.26
N VAL A 174 14.29 -0.93 6.13
CA VAL A 174 14.68 -1.92 5.13
C VAL A 174 14.91 -1.23 3.80
N LEU A 175 16.09 -1.39 3.22
CA LEU A 175 16.40 -1.01 1.85
C LEU A 175 16.35 -2.24 0.95
N ARG A 176 15.54 -2.18 -0.11
CA ARG A 176 15.47 -3.23 -1.14
C ARG A 176 16.37 -2.86 -2.31
N LEU A 177 17.20 -3.80 -2.72
CA LEU A 177 18.14 -3.66 -3.82
C LEU A 177 18.02 -4.82 -4.81
N PRO A 178 18.41 -4.65 -6.09
CA PRO A 178 18.67 -5.79 -6.96
C PRO A 178 19.80 -6.65 -6.37
N ASN A 179 19.68 -7.98 -6.47
CA ASN A 179 20.63 -8.91 -5.83
C ASN A 179 22.10 -8.67 -6.20
N ASN A 180 22.36 -8.29 -7.44
CA ASN A 180 23.71 -8.01 -7.94
C ASN A 180 24.40 -6.79 -7.28
N PHE A 181 23.65 -5.95 -6.55
CA PHE A 181 24.20 -4.78 -5.86
C PHE A 181 24.33 -4.95 -4.34
N VAL A 182 23.83 -6.04 -3.80
CA VAL A 182 23.86 -6.28 -2.33
C VAL A 182 25.30 -6.35 -1.80
N SER A 183 26.17 -7.13 -2.43
CA SER A 183 27.59 -7.19 -2.06
C SER A 183 28.27 -5.83 -2.20
N THR A 184 28.04 -5.13 -3.32
CA THR A 184 28.59 -3.79 -3.54
C THR A 184 28.16 -2.81 -2.45
N PHE A 185 26.90 -2.87 -1.99
CA PHE A 185 26.41 -2.03 -0.90
C PHE A 185 27.13 -2.36 0.41
N ILE A 186 27.28 -3.64 0.75
CA ILE A 186 27.95 -4.09 1.98
C ILE A 186 29.42 -3.64 1.98
N ASP A 187 30.15 -3.87 0.89
CA ASP A 187 31.56 -3.53 0.76
C ASP A 187 31.82 -2.00 0.80
N ARG A 188 30.86 -1.20 0.34
CA ARG A 188 30.96 0.27 0.26
C ARG A 188 30.14 1.00 1.30
N GLN A 189 29.64 0.33 2.31
CA GLN A 189 28.69 0.89 3.29
C GLN A 189 29.19 2.18 3.93
N ASP A 190 30.45 2.21 4.38
CA ASP A 190 31.03 3.41 5.01
C ASP A 190 31.13 4.58 4.02
N SER A 191 31.51 4.31 2.78
CA SER A 191 31.57 5.31 1.72
C SER A 191 30.18 5.88 1.38
N ILE A 192 29.14 5.03 1.39
CA ILE A 192 27.75 5.43 1.13
C ILE A 192 27.29 6.41 2.22
N PHE A 193 27.46 6.07 3.50
CA PHE A 193 27.06 6.95 4.59
C PHE A 193 27.88 8.24 4.67
N ALA A 194 29.13 8.22 4.23
CA ALA A 194 30.00 9.39 4.19
C ALA A 194 29.72 10.30 2.97
N TYR A 195 29.00 9.82 1.95
CA TYR A 195 28.79 10.58 0.73
C TYR A 195 27.77 11.71 0.91
N LYS A 196 28.24 12.95 0.96
CA LYS A 196 27.44 14.20 1.03
C LYS A 196 26.23 14.18 1.99
N PRO A 197 26.35 13.70 3.26
CA PRO A 197 25.20 13.60 4.15
C PRO A 197 24.56 14.96 4.47
N ASN A 198 25.37 16.03 4.54
CA ASN A 198 24.87 17.37 4.83
C ASN A 198 24.07 18.00 3.67
N GLU A 199 24.24 17.50 2.46
CA GLU A 199 23.47 17.91 1.29
C GLU A 199 22.15 17.18 1.21
N TYR A 200 22.16 15.84 1.34
CA TYR A 200 20.99 15.00 1.09
C TYR A 200 20.07 14.84 2.30
N LEU A 201 20.60 14.86 3.52
CA LEU A 201 19.80 14.60 4.74
C LEU A 201 19.24 15.87 5.41
N THR A 202 19.06 16.96 4.68
CA THR A 202 18.54 18.24 5.21
C THR A 202 17.10 18.16 5.69
N LYS A 203 16.27 17.27 5.12
CA LYS A 203 14.83 17.10 5.40
C LYS A 203 14.51 15.85 6.23
N ARG A 204 15.45 15.36 7.02
CA ARG A 204 15.37 14.08 7.77
C ARG A 204 14.43 14.08 8.97
N LYS A 205 13.94 15.22 9.43
CA LYS A 205 13.04 15.27 10.61
C LYS A 205 11.72 14.57 10.33
N THR A 206 11.39 13.58 11.17
CA THR A 206 10.13 12.86 11.12
C THR A 206 9.04 13.67 11.82
N VAL A 207 7.91 13.86 11.13
CA VAL A 207 6.72 14.53 11.66
C VAL A 207 5.53 13.61 11.48
N ALA A 208 4.79 13.35 12.55
CA ALA A 208 3.55 12.57 12.47
C ALA A 208 2.50 13.31 11.63
N ILE A 209 1.87 12.60 10.71
CA ILE A 209 0.75 13.13 9.92
C ILE A 209 -0.51 12.98 10.79
N LYS A 210 -1.11 14.11 11.16
CA LYS A 210 -2.45 14.14 11.78
C LYS A 210 -3.50 14.05 10.67
N GLU A 211 -4.54 13.27 10.90
CA GLU A 211 -5.72 13.32 10.03
C GLU A 211 -6.36 14.71 10.14
N THR A 212 -6.44 15.42 9.03
CA THR A 212 -7.32 16.55 8.91
C THR A 212 -8.73 16.00 8.80
N THR A 213 -9.42 15.84 9.92
CA THR A 213 -10.86 15.70 9.91
C THR A 213 -11.43 16.99 9.36
N SER A 214 -11.83 16.99 8.08
CA SER A 214 -12.70 18.03 7.60
C SER A 214 -14.00 17.89 8.40
N SER A 215 -14.17 18.75 9.40
CA SER A 215 -15.37 18.84 10.20
C SER A 215 -16.51 19.35 9.32
N ARG A 216 -17.13 18.47 8.56
CA ARG A 216 -18.53 18.64 8.23
C ARG A 216 -19.30 18.07 9.41
N ASN A 217 -19.65 18.95 10.35
CA ASN A 217 -20.65 18.69 11.36
C ASN A 217 -21.87 18.03 10.74
N ARG A 218 -21.96 16.72 10.89
CA ARG A 218 -23.21 15.99 10.92
C ARG A 218 -23.14 15.11 12.15
N SER A 219 -23.83 15.58 13.19
CA SER A 219 -24.17 14.79 14.36
C SER A 219 -24.80 13.46 13.89
N SER A 220 -24.09 12.38 14.01
CA SER A 220 -24.67 11.05 14.11
C SER A 220 -23.97 10.35 15.27
N LYS A 221 -24.74 10.18 16.33
CA LYS A 221 -24.42 9.39 17.48
C LYS A 221 -23.87 8.02 17.07
N GLY A 222 -22.81 7.67 17.69
CA GLY A 222 -22.30 6.36 18.02
C GLY A 222 -22.53 5.25 17.00
N THR A 223 -21.47 4.83 16.33
CA THR A 223 -21.45 3.50 15.75
C THR A 223 -20.13 2.85 16.11
N LEU A 224 -20.27 1.82 16.88
CA LEU A 224 -19.27 0.85 17.29
C LEU A 224 -18.47 0.36 16.08
N TYR A 225 -17.23 0.86 15.97
CA TYR A 225 -16.19 0.22 15.16
C TYR A 225 -14.93 -0.06 16.00
N HIS A 226 -15.13 -0.24 17.32
CA HIS A 226 -14.06 -0.56 18.26
C HIS A 226 -14.30 -1.91 18.97
N LYS A 227 -14.66 -2.95 18.20
CA LYS A 227 -14.54 -4.33 18.66
C LYS A 227 -14.53 -5.25 17.43
N ILE A 228 -13.37 -5.40 16.87
CA ILE A 228 -12.84 -6.63 16.32
C ILE A 228 -11.37 -6.66 16.71
#